data_71c64050ca43ece75c49d323d2b9900d
#
_entry.id   71c64050ca43ece75c49d323d2b9900d
#
_cell.length_a   1.000
_cell.length_b   1.000
_cell.length_c   1.000
_cell.angle_alpha   90.00
_cell.angle_beta   90.00
_cell.angle_gamma   90.00
#
_symmetry.space_group_name_H-M   'P 1'
#
loop_
_entity.id
_entity.type
_entity.pdbx_description
1 polymer ?
#
loop_
_entity_poly.entity_id
_entity_poly.type
_entity_poly.pdbx_seq_one_letter_code
_entity_poly.pdbx_strand_id
1 'polypeptide(L)'
;EKVEETRRVARDIRGFKSVTVVEAKENRGLANSVIAGVTDVGNRFGRVIVVEDDLVFSPYFLEFMNSALERFENDYRVGNVHGHLFKMRGLPDTFLISHADSWGWATWKRAWEKFEPSGEKLLSILREKNLTKTFDFEGTYPFTRMLERQIAGQNNSWAIRWKASLLVNGMISVNAGKSLVANNGFDESGTNCGGGELIPTELFEGKISCFRPDSIEECPLARLKFEQMYRHYNSKPH
;
A
#
# COMPACT_ATOMS: atom_id res chain seq x y z
N GLU A 1 21.65 5.56 20.98
CA GLU A 1 20.66 6.02 21.98
C GLU A 1 19.23 5.87 21.42
N LYS A 2 18.86 6.54 20.33
CA LYS A 2 17.50 6.46 19.72
C LYS A 2 17.07 5.04 19.35
N VAL A 3 17.95 4.23 18.76
CA VAL A 3 17.64 2.84 18.37
C VAL A 3 17.28 1.98 19.58
N GLU A 4 17.97 2.14 20.71
CA GLU A 4 17.68 1.36 21.92
C GLU A 4 16.38 1.82 22.59
N GLU A 5 16.05 3.09 22.49
CA GLU A 5 14.77 3.61 22.95
C GLU A 5 13.61 3.02 22.13
N THR A 6 13.73 3.00 20.79
CA THR A 6 12.74 2.36 19.90
C THR A 6 12.57 0.87 20.23
N ARG A 7 13.69 0.16 20.45
CA ARG A 7 13.65 -1.26 20.85
C ARG A 7 12.92 -1.46 22.18
N ARG A 8 13.15 -0.58 23.15
CA ARG A 8 12.45 -0.63 24.45
C ARG A 8 10.94 -0.47 24.25
N VAL A 9 10.51 0.53 23.48
CA VAL A 9 9.09 0.74 23.15
C VAL A 9 8.50 -0.51 22.48
N ALA A 10 9.20 -1.08 21.51
CA ALA A 10 8.73 -2.29 20.81
C ALA A 10 8.58 -3.50 21.74
N ARG A 11 9.53 -3.69 22.69
CA ARG A 11 9.46 -4.78 23.69
C ARG A 11 8.33 -4.58 24.70
N ASP A 12 7.88 -3.34 24.90
CA ASP A 12 6.81 -3.00 25.84
C ASP A 12 5.40 -3.08 25.24
N ILE A 13 5.26 -3.41 23.96
CA ILE A 13 3.97 -3.58 23.30
C ILE A 13 3.16 -4.69 23.98
N ARG A 14 1.88 -4.38 24.31
CA ARG A 14 0.95 -5.29 25.01
C ARG A 14 -0.41 -5.25 24.29
N GLY A 15 -1.33 -6.10 24.73
CA GLY A 15 -2.71 -6.14 24.21
C GLY A 15 -2.92 -7.09 23.04
N PHE A 16 -1.88 -7.82 22.62
CA PHE A 16 -1.94 -8.84 21.56
C PHE A 16 -1.81 -10.24 22.16
N LYS A 17 -2.34 -11.25 21.46
CA LYS A 17 -2.18 -12.66 21.84
C LYS A 17 -0.71 -13.07 21.94
N SER A 18 0.11 -12.57 21.03
CA SER A 18 1.57 -12.74 21.06
C SER A 18 2.25 -11.55 20.37
N VAL A 19 3.42 -11.18 20.86
CA VAL A 19 4.29 -10.17 20.28
C VAL A 19 5.65 -10.79 20.01
N THR A 20 6.17 -10.64 18.80
CA THR A 20 7.52 -11.06 18.42
C THR A 20 8.27 -9.82 17.92
N VAL A 21 9.31 -9.42 18.65
CA VAL A 21 10.17 -8.30 18.25
C VAL A 21 11.37 -8.87 17.48
N VAL A 22 11.55 -8.41 16.24
CA VAL A 22 12.69 -8.80 15.40
C VAL A 22 13.68 -7.65 15.35
N GLU A 23 14.77 -7.76 16.10
CA GLU A 23 15.83 -6.77 16.16
C GLU A 23 16.90 -7.07 15.12
N ALA A 24 17.03 -6.19 14.11
CA ALA A 24 18.13 -6.31 13.17
C ALA A 24 19.47 -5.94 13.82
N LYS A 25 20.52 -6.70 13.54
CA LYS A 25 21.89 -6.41 14.01
C LYS A 25 22.50 -5.19 13.32
N GLU A 26 22.08 -4.93 12.11
CA GLU A 26 22.53 -3.82 11.27
C GLU A 26 21.35 -3.19 10.53
N ASN A 27 21.52 -1.97 10.05
CA ASN A 27 20.50 -1.30 9.24
C ASN A 27 20.37 -1.97 7.87
N ARG A 28 19.23 -2.60 7.60
CA ARG A 28 18.92 -3.27 6.32
C ARG A 28 18.22 -2.35 5.32
N GLY A 29 17.86 -1.16 5.75
CA GLY A 29 17.00 -0.24 5.01
C GLY A 29 15.53 -0.66 5.04
N LEU A 30 14.63 0.30 4.78
CA LEU A 30 13.18 0.11 4.84
C LEU A 30 12.71 -1.02 3.91
N ALA A 31 13.09 -0.95 2.63
CA ALA A 31 12.62 -1.92 1.63
C ALA A 31 12.92 -3.37 2.00
N ASN A 32 14.17 -3.66 2.38
CA ASN A 32 14.57 -5.02 2.76
C ASN A 32 13.86 -5.48 4.04
N SER A 33 13.63 -4.57 4.99
CA SER A 33 12.93 -4.88 6.25
C SER A 33 11.47 -5.22 5.98
N VAL A 34 10.77 -4.43 5.16
CA VAL A 34 9.37 -4.70 4.79
C VAL A 34 9.27 -6.01 4.00
N ILE A 35 10.11 -6.20 2.98
CA ILE A 35 10.09 -7.43 2.16
C ILE A 35 10.32 -8.66 3.03
N ALA A 36 11.33 -8.64 3.91
CA ALA A 36 11.61 -9.76 4.79
C ALA A 36 10.48 -10.02 5.78
N GLY A 37 9.92 -8.97 6.40
CA GLY A 37 8.83 -9.07 7.36
C GLY A 37 7.55 -9.63 6.74
N VAL A 38 7.13 -9.11 5.60
CA VAL A 38 5.95 -9.58 4.87
C VAL A 38 6.13 -11.04 4.43
N THR A 39 7.32 -11.39 3.96
CA THR A 39 7.64 -12.77 3.53
C THR A 39 7.60 -13.74 4.72
N ASP A 40 8.23 -13.40 5.85
CA ASP A 40 8.23 -14.27 7.05
C ASP A 40 6.80 -14.48 7.58
N VAL A 41 6.08 -13.39 7.82
CA VAL A 41 4.71 -13.44 8.37
C VAL A 41 3.76 -14.13 7.40
N GLY A 42 3.84 -13.82 6.09
CA GLY A 42 3.06 -14.47 5.06
C GLY A 42 3.30 -15.98 4.99
N ASN A 43 4.55 -16.42 5.11
CA ASN A 43 4.89 -17.85 5.13
C ASN A 43 4.37 -18.58 6.37
N ARG A 44 4.34 -17.91 7.52
CA ARG A 44 3.89 -18.50 8.80
C ARG A 44 2.38 -18.54 8.95
N PHE A 45 1.68 -17.50 8.46
CA PHE A 45 0.26 -17.28 8.74
C PHE A 45 -0.64 -17.25 7.50
N GLY A 46 -0.06 -17.30 6.30
CA GLY A 46 -0.80 -17.26 5.03
C GLY A 46 -1.28 -15.89 4.62
N ARG A 47 -1.35 -14.91 5.52
CA ARG A 47 -1.79 -13.52 5.31
C ARG A 47 -1.13 -12.58 6.31
N VAL A 48 -1.08 -11.28 5.97
CA VAL A 48 -0.44 -10.25 6.78
C VAL A 48 -1.16 -8.91 6.63
N ILE A 49 -1.28 -8.16 7.72
CA ILE A 49 -1.61 -6.74 7.74
C ILE A 49 -0.31 -6.00 8.08
N VAL A 50 0.04 -5.00 7.29
CA VAL A 50 1.28 -4.21 7.44
C VAL A 50 0.93 -2.79 7.82
N VAL A 51 1.58 -2.31 8.87
CA VAL A 51 1.44 -0.96 9.41
C VAL A 51 2.81 -0.35 9.66
N GLU A 52 2.92 0.97 9.57
CA GLU A 52 4.14 1.74 9.84
C GLU A 52 3.94 2.58 11.12
N ASP A 53 5.02 3.03 11.74
CA ASP A 53 5.04 3.70 13.05
C ASP A 53 4.52 5.15 13.03
N ASP A 54 4.43 5.75 11.85
CA ASP A 54 3.90 7.09 11.61
C ASP A 54 2.40 7.10 11.24
N LEU A 55 1.72 5.96 11.28
CA LEU A 55 0.32 5.84 10.91
C LEU A 55 -0.62 5.88 12.11
N VAL A 56 -1.72 6.60 11.95
CA VAL A 56 -2.85 6.64 12.88
C VAL A 56 -4.05 5.92 12.26
N PHE A 57 -4.68 5.05 13.04
CA PHE A 57 -5.72 4.15 12.56
C PHE A 57 -7.09 4.47 13.14
N SER A 58 -8.12 4.33 12.30
CA SER A 58 -9.50 4.24 12.74
C SER A 58 -9.69 3.05 13.70
N PRO A 59 -10.57 3.14 14.71
CA PRO A 59 -10.95 1.98 15.54
C PRO A 59 -11.47 0.79 14.72
N TYR A 60 -11.96 1.02 13.51
CA TYR A 60 -12.50 0.00 12.61
C TYR A 60 -11.51 -0.51 11.55
N PHE A 61 -10.27 -0.02 11.56
CA PHE A 61 -9.25 -0.42 10.59
C PHE A 61 -9.04 -1.95 10.56
N LEU A 62 -8.73 -2.55 11.70
CA LEU A 62 -8.48 -4.00 11.76
C LEU A 62 -9.72 -4.84 11.43
N GLU A 63 -10.92 -4.35 11.76
CA GLU A 63 -12.17 -5.04 11.40
C GLU A 63 -12.33 -5.08 9.87
N PHE A 64 -12.13 -3.95 9.19
CA PHE A 64 -12.18 -3.87 7.74
C PHE A 64 -11.13 -4.76 7.07
N MET A 65 -9.87 -4.66 7.51
CA MET A 65 -8.76 -5.42 6.93
C MET A 65 -8.97 -6.93 7.07
N ASN A 66 -9.36 -7.42 8.25
CA ASN A 66 -9.64 -8.83 8.46
C ASN A 66 -10.85 -9.31 7.65
N SER A 67 -11.93 -8.53 7.62
CA SER A 67 -13.11 -8.85 6.81
C SER A 67 -12.78 -8.96 5.32
N ALA A 68 -11.93 -8.07 4.80
CA ALA A 68 -11.46 -8.13 3.42
C ALA A 68 -10.56 -9.35 3.17
N LEU A 69 -9.62 -9.62 4.07
CA LEU A 69 -8.75 -10.79 3.97
C LEU A 69 -9.54 -12.11 3.96
N GLU A 70 -10.63 -12.22 4.71
CA GLU A 70 -11.51 -13.39 4.70
C GLU A 70 -12.35 -13.49 3.43
N ARG A 71 -13.01 -12.39 3.04
CA ARG A 71 -13.93 -12.38 1.89
C ARG A 71 -13.27 -12.66 0.56
N PHE A 72 -12.01 -12.24 0.39
CA PHE A 72 -11.25 -12.38 -0.85
C PHE A 72 -10.16 -13.45 -0.78
N GLU A 73 -10.14 -14.28 0.26
CA GLU A 73 -9.10 -15.32 0.47
C GLU A 73 -8.90 -16.20 -0.76
N ASN A 74 -9.99 -16.63 -1.38
CA ASN A 74 -9.98 -17.55 -2.52
C ASN A 74 -10.09 -16.84 -3.87
N ASP A 75 -10.06 -15.51 -3.93
CA ASP A 75 -10.05 -14.78 -5.20
C ASP A 75 -8.62 -14.39 -5.61
N TYR A 76 -8.06 -15.17 -6.53
CA TYR A 76 -6.69 -15.01 -7.01
C TYR A 76 -6.46 -13.75 -7.85
N ARG A 77 -7.51 -13.05 -8.27
CA ARG A 77 -7.42 -11.75 -8.93
C ARG A 77 -7.25 -10.60 -7.95
N VAL A 78 -7.55 -10.83 -6.66
CA VAL A 78 -7.35 -9.84 -5.61
C VAL A 78 -6.03 -10.12 -4.92
N GLY A 79 -5.10 -9.16 -4.98
CA GLY A 79 -3.74 -9.30 -4.44
C GLY A 79 -3.46 -8.46 -3.21
N ASN A 80 -4.27 -7.42 -2.96
CA ASN A 80 -3.97 -6.44 -1.93
C ASN A 80 -5.24 -5.83 -1.33
N VAL A 81 -5.15 -5.33 -0.10
CA VAL A 81 -6.19 -4.58 0.61
C VAL A 81 -5.60 -3.29 1.14
N HIS A 82 -6.32 -2.17 1.01
CA HIS A 82 -5.91 -0.87 1.53
C HIS A 82 -6.87 -0.33 2.56
N GLY A 83 -6.32 0.23 3.64
CA GLY A 83 -7.06 1.05 4.59
C GLY A 83 -6.99 2.54 4.29
N HIS A 84 -5.95 3.01 3.59
CA HIS A 84 -5.76 4.41 3.25
C HIS A 84 -6.51 4.83 2.00
N LEU A 85 -7.04 6.05 2.03
CA LEU A 85 -7.63 6.74 0.88
C LEU A 85 -7.39 8.25 0.98
N PHE A 86 -6.94 8.86 -0.09
CA PHE A 86 -6.92 10.33 -0.20
C PHE A 86 -8.36 10.89 -0.10
N LYS A 87 -8.47 12.16 0.32
CA LYS A 87 -9.77 12.82 0.49
C LYS A 87 -10.57 12.86 -0.81
N MET A 88 -11.39 11.85 -1.00
CA MET A 88 -12.32 11.71 -2.12
C MET A 88 -13.73 11.40 -1.60
N ARG A 89 -14.76 11.98 -2.21
CA ARG A 89 -16.16 11.77 -1.80
C ARG A 89 -16.94 10.96 -2.84
N GLY A 90 -17.99 10.29 -2.39
CA GLY A 90 -18.96 9.59 -3.26
C GLY A 90 -18.43 8.27 -3.82
N LEU A 91 -17.41 7.66 -3.20
CA LEU A 91 -17.02 6.29 -3.48
C LEU A 91 -17.87 5.31 -2.68
N PRO A 92 -18.09 4.07 -3.17
CA PRO A 92 -18.72 3.00 -2.39
C PRO A 92 -17.89 2.67 -1.14
N ASP A 93 -18.52 2.14 -0.10
CA ASP A 93 -17.82 1.73 1.13
C ASP A 93 -16.68 0.73 0.88
N THR A 94 -16.81 -0.10 -0.15
CA THR A 94 -15.76 -0.98 -0.66
C THR A 94 -15.72 -0.87 -2.17
N PHE A 95 -14.52 -0.75 -2.74
CA PHE A 95 -14.34 -0.76 -4.19
C PHE A 95 -13.03 -1.47 -4.57
N LEU A 96 -12.93 -1.85 -5.83
CA LEU A 96 -11.75 -2.48 -6.41
C LEU A 96 -11.05 -1.51 -7.35
N ILE A 97 -9.70 -1.50 -7.33
CA ILE A 97 -8.89 -0.65 -8.21
C ILE A 97 -7.52 -1.27 -8.49
N SER A 98 -7.00 -1.09 -9.70
CA SER A 98 -5.63 -1.47 -10.08
C SER A 98 -4.60 -0.47 -9.53
N HIS A 99 -4.49 -0.44 -8.21
CA HIS A 99 -3.60 0.45 -7.48
C HIS A 99 -3.09 -0.25 -6.23
N ALA A 100 -1.88 0.07 -5.79
CA ALA A 100 -1.35 -0.32 -4.48
C ALA A 100 -0.84 0.92 -3.74
N ASP A 101 -1.22 1.03 -2.49
CA ASP A 101 -0.72 2.00 -1.53
C ASP A 101 0.05 1.26 -0.43
N SER A 102 0.93 1.95 0.28
CA SER A 102 1.76 1.39 1.34
C SER A 102 1.29 1.76 2.76
N TRP A 103 0.31 2.63 2.91
CA TRP A 103 -0.16 3.10 4.21
C TRP A 103 -1.32 2.24 4.73
N GLY A 104 -1.00 1.33 5.66
CA GLY A 104 -1.99 0.43 6.24
C GLY A 104 -2.63 -0.49 5.20
N TRP A 105 -1.91 -1.53 4.83
CA TRP A 105 -2.29 -2.46 3.77
C TRP A 105 -2.22 -3.92 4.24
N ALA A 106 -2.79 -4.81 3.46
CA ALA A 106 -2.74 -6.24 3.74
C ALA A 106 -2.63 -7.06 2.45
N THR A 107 -2.11 -8.27 2.59
CA THR A 107 -1.99 -9.22 1.48
C THR A 107 -1.99 -10.66 1.98
N TRP A 108 -2.06 -11.58 1.04
CA TRP A 108 -1.95 -13.03 1.24
C TRP A 108 -0.61 -13.54 0.73
N LYS A 109 -0.12 -14.63 1.30
CA LYS A 109 1.07 -15.36 0.80
C LYS A 109 0.97 -15.61 -0.71
N ARG A 110 -0.18 -16.12 -1.20
CA ARG A 110 -0.42 -16.41 -2.62
C ARG A 110 -0.21 -15.22 -3.55
N ALA A 111 -0.51 -14.01 -3.07
CA ALA A 111 -0.31 -12.79 -3.83
C ALA A 111 1.12 -12.27 -3.68
N TRP A 112 1.67 -12.29 -2.45
CA TRP A 112 3.03 -11.84 -2.17
C TRP A 112 4.10 -12.68 -2.90
N GLU A 113 3.85 -13.95 -3.15
CA GLU A 113 4.71 -14.82 -4.01
C GLU A 113 4.85 -14.30 -5.44
N LYS A 114 4.02 -13.36 -5.87
CA LYS A 114 4.12 -12.65 -7.17
C LYS A 114 4.96 -11.37 -7.10
N PHE A 115 5.45 -11.00 -5.92
CA PHE A 115 6.34 -9.85 -5.79
C PHE A 115 7.63 -10.07 -6.57
N GLU A 116 7.89 -9.21 -7.55
CA GLU A 116 9.11 -9.21 -8.34
C GLU A 116 10.06 -8.11 -7.82
N PRO A 117 11.22 -8.47 -7.27
CA PRO A 117 12.16 -7.50 -6.74
C PRO A 117 12.93 -6.70 -7.80
N SER A 118 13.04 -7.21 -9.05
CA SER A 118 13.73 -6.49 -10.13
C SER A 118 12.81 -5.46 -10.79
N GLY A 119 13.14 -4.18 -10.61
CA GLY A 119 12.48 -3.07 -11.30
C GLY A 119 12.62 -3.16 -12.82
N GLU A 120 13.80 -3.59 -13.32
CA GLU A 120 14.08 -3.74 -14.76
C GLU A 120 13.14 -4.77 -15.39
N LYS A 121 12.98 -5.92 -14.74
CA LYS A 121 12.08 -6.97 -15.21
C LYS A 121 10.63 -6.50 -15.21
N LEU A 122 10.20 -5.80 -14.16
CA LEU A 122 8.86 -5.21 -14.08
C LEU A 122 8.62 -4.20 -15.19
N LEU A 123 9.57 -3.30 -15.43
CA LEU A 123 9.46 -2.29 -16.50
C LEU A 123 9.40 -2.91 -17.89
N SER A 124 10.20 -3.98 -18.14
CA SER A 124 10.13 -4.74 -19.40
C SER A 124 8.75 -5.32 -19.62
N ILE A 125 8.18 -6.01 -18.62
CA ILE A 125 6.84 -6.61 -18.71
C ILE A 125 5.75 -5.55 -18.90
N LEU A 126 5.83 -4.41 -18.18
CA LEU A 126 4.89 -3.30 -18.34
C LEU A 126 4.88 -2.76 -19.77
N ARG A 127 6.06 -2.63 -20.41
CA ARG A 127 6.22 -2.18 -21.79
C ARG A 127 5.71 -3.22 -22.80
N GLU A 128 6.11 -4.48 -22.65
CA GLU A 128 5.70 -5.59 -23.51
C GLU A 128 4.18 -5.78 -23.53
N LYS A 129 3.54 -5.65 -22.37
CA LYS A 129 2.08 -5.77 -22.22
C LYS A 129 1.32 -4.47 -22.49
N ASN A 130 1.99 -3.37 -22.87
CA ASN A 130 1.40 -2.03 -23.06
C ASN A 130 0.66 -1.51 -21.82
N LEU A 131 1.15 -1.82 -20.60
CA LEU A 131 0.53 -1.47 -19.34
C LEU A 131 1.04 -0.16 -18.72
N THR A 132 2.05 0.49 -19.30
CA THR A 132 2.65 1.73 -18.73
C THR A 132 1.62 2.83 -18.57
N LYS A 133 0.73 3.02 -19.53
CA LYS A 133 -0.33 4.02 -19.48
C LYS A 133 -1.32 3.74 -18.35
N THR A 134 -1.74 2.47 -18.18
CA THR A 134 -2.59 2.04 -17.06
C THR A 134 -1.88 2.20 -15.72
N PHE A 135 -0.58 1.86 -15.65
CA PHE A 135 0.25 2.01 -14.48
C PHE A 135 0.36 3.48 -14.04
N ASP A 136 0.42 4.41 -14.99
CA ASP A 136 0.50 5.86 -14.80
C ASP A 136 -0.88 6.54 -14.69
N PHE A 137 -1.96 5.77 -14.45
CA PHE A 137 -3.32 6.32 -14.39
C PHE A 137 -3.63 7.23 -15.58
N GLU A 138 -3.54 6.68 -16.79
CA GLU A 138 -3.73 7.40 -18.07
C GLU A 138 -2.78 8.62 -18.19
N GLY A 139 -1.56 8.50 -17.63
CA GLY A 139 -0.54 9.56 -17.64
C GLY A 139 -0.78 10.68 -16.64
N THR A 140 -1.71 10.51 -15.69
CA THR A 140 -2.00 11.53 -14.68
C THR A 140 -1.02 11.53 -13.50
N TYR A 141 -0.30 10.42 -13.29
CA TYR A 141 0.75 10.31 -12.27
C TYR A 141 1.94 9.47 -12.78
N PRO A 142 3.19 9.93 -12.63
CA PRO A 142 4.35 9.33 -13.30
C PRO A 142 4.92 8.12 -12.52
N PHE A 143 4.13 7.06 -12.27
CA PHE A 143 4.59 5.85 -11.58
C PHE A 143 5.67 5.10 -12.37
N THR A 144 5.60 5.10 -13.70
CA THR A 144 6.65 4.53 -14.56
C THR A 144 7.98 5.23 -14.29
N ARG A 145 8.01 6.57 -14.21
CA ARG A 145 9.21 7.34 -13.88
C ARG A 145 9.71 7.04 -12.45
N MET A 146 8.79 6.81 -11.50
CA MET A 146 9.18 6.40 -10.14
C MET A 146 9.89 5.03 -10.15
N LEU A 147 9.40 4.08 -10.95
CA LEU A 147 10.05 2.78 -11.15
C LEU A 147 11.40 2.92 -11.86
N GLU A 148 11.52 3.75 -12.88
CA GLU A 148 12.80 4.06 -13.55
C GLU A 148 13.82 4.66 -12.58
N ARG A 149 13.40 5.56 -11.71
CA ARG A 149 14.26 6.12 -10.65
C ARG A 149 14.69 5.06 -9.63
N GLN A 150 13.83 4.08 -9.33
CA GLN A 150 14.17 2.94 -8.47
C GLN A 150 15.24 2.07 -9.13
N ILE A 151 15.12 1.79 -10.43
CA ILE A 151 16.11 1.05 -11.22
C ILE A 151 17.47 1.79 -11.24
N ALA A 152 17.43 3.11 -11.38
CA ALA A 152 18.64 3.96 -11.36
C ALA A 152 19.25 4.15 -9.95
N GLY A 153 18.71 3.50 -8.91
CA GLY A 153 19.20 3.63 -7.53
C GLY A 153 18.93 4.98 -6.87
N GLN A 154 18.08 5.82 -7.47
CA GLN A 154 17.71 7.13 -6.93
C GLN A 154 16.65 7.06 -5.82
N ASN A 155 15.99 5.94 -5.67
CA ASN A 155 15.16 5.55 -4.54
C ASN A 155 15.22 4.03 -4.35
N ASN A 156 14.78 3.54 -3.18
CA ASN A 156 14.69 2.10 -2.92
C ASN A 156 13.24 1.70 -2.59
N SER A 157 12.28 2.18 -3.38
CA SER A 157 10.86 1.93 -3.14
C SER A 157 10.50 0.47 -3.38
N TRP A 158 10.16 -0.25 -2.33
CA TRP A 158 9.52 -1.56 -2.42
C TRP A 158 8.07 -1.43 -2.92
N ALA A 159 7.39 -0.35 -2.54
CA ALA A 159 5.98 -0.13 -2.85
C ALA A 159 5.71 0.03 -4.35
N ILE A 160 6.58 0.76 -5.09
CA ILE A 160 6.43 0.88 -6.55
C ILE A 160 6.62 -0.47 -7.26
N ARG A 161 7.53 -1.33 -6.75
CA ARG A 161 7.72 -2.70 -7.25
C ARG A 161 6.51 -3.59 -6.94
N TRP A 162 5.92 -3.45 -5.75
CA TRP A 162 4.69 -4.17 -5.39
C TRP A 162 3.51 -3.76 -6.28
N LYS A 163 3.29 -2.46 -6.46
CA LYS A 163 2.28 -1.94 -7.38
C LYS A 163 2.45 -2.48 -8.80
N ALA A 164 3.67 -2.45 -9.33
CA ALA A 164 3.97 -3.00 -10.65
C ALA A 164 3.73 -4.52 -10.68
N SER A 165 4.15 -5.25 -9.65
CA SER A 165 3.96 -6.70 -9.54
C SER A 165 2.49 -7.11 -9.58
N LEU A 166 1.63 -6.39 -8.87
CA LEU A 166 0.18 -6.63 -8.92
C LEU A 166 -0.36 -6.43 -10.34
N LEU A 167 -0.04 -5.30 -10.97
CA LEU A 167 -0.57 -4.97 -12.29
C LEU A 167 -0.10 -5.95 -13.38
N VAL A 168 1.18 -6.32 -13.41
CA VAL A 168 1.69 -7.25 -14.44
C VAL A 168 1.13 -8.67 -14.29
N ASN A 169 0.66 -9.03 -13.09
CA ASN A 169 -0.03 -10.29 -12.82
C ASN A 169 -1.56 -10.19 -12.91
N GLY A 170 -2.11 -9.05 -13.38
CA GLY A 170 -3.55 -8.85 -13.51
C GLY A 170 -4.30 -8.83 -12.18
N MET A 171 -3.62 -8.49 -11.09
CA MET A 171 -4.21 -8.42 -9.76
C MET A 171 -4.71 -7.01 -9.46
N ILE A 172 -5.79 -6.95 -8.69
CA ILE A 172 -6.49 -5.75 -8.28
C ILE A 172 -6.49 -5.64 -6.74
N SER A 173 -6.67 -4.43 -6.22
CA SER A 173 -6.74 -4.17 -4.78
C SER A 173 -8.15 -3.87 -4.31
N VAL A 174 -8.50 -4.32 -3.11
CA VAL A 174 -9.69 -3.92 -2.36
C VAL A 174 -9.39 -2.67 -1.57
N ASN A 175 -10.26 -1.68 -1.60
CA ASN A 175 -10.08 -0.41 -0.89
C ASN A 175 -11.30 -0.08 -0.03
N ALA A 176 -11.04 0.52 1.14
CA ALA A 176 -12.05 1.21 1.91
C ALA A 176 -12.47 2.51 1.20
N GLY A 177 -13.76 2.81 1.15
CA GLY A 177 -14.32 3.98 0.47
C GLY A 177 -14.12 5.31 1.20
N LYS A 178 -13.58 5.24 2.42
CA LYS A 178 -13.10 6.37 3.23
C LYS A 178 -11.81 5.94 3.91
N SER A 179 -10.91 6.88 4.20
CA SER A 179 -9.64 6.51 4.80
C SER A 179 -9.82 6.05 6.25
N LEU A 180 -9.36 4.84 6.52
CA LEU A 180 -9.22 4.27 7.87
C LEU A 180 -7.81 4.48 8.43
N VAL A 181 -6.98 5.24 7.71
CA VAL A 181 -5.57 5.51 8.05
C VAL A 181 -5.27 6.97 7.77
N ALA A 182 -4.54 7.61 8.67
CA ALA A 182 -3.89 8.90 8.45
C ALA A 182 -2.39 8.74 8.69
N ASN A 183 -1.57 9.48 7.94
CA ASN A 183 -0.12 9.51 8.14
C ASN A 183 0.25 10.82 8.84
N ASN A 184 0.95 10.72 9.96
CA ASN A 184 1.45 11.84 10.76
C ASN A 184 2.96 12.10 10.56
N GLY A 185 3.64 11.32 9.71
CA GLY A 185 5.10 11.40 9.47
C GLY A 185 5.56 12.57 8.60
N PHE A 186 4.70 13.57 8.36
CA PHE A 186 5.01 14.74 7.55
C PHE A 186 5.45 15.97 8.37
N ASP A 187 5.85 15.74 9.60
CA ASP A 187 6.36 16.77 10.54
C ASP A 187 7.87 17.08 10.38
N GLU A 188 8.44 16.78 9.19
CA GLU A 188 9.87 16.90 8.88
C GLU A 188 10.79 15.85 9.57
N SER A 189 10.26 14.99 10.41
CA SER A 189 11.06 13.91 11.06
C SER A 189 11.22 12.66 10.19
N GLY A 190 10.39 12.51 9.15
CA GLY A 190 10.35 11.35 8.27
C GLY A 190 11.47 11.32 7.23
N THR A 191 12.13 10.18 7.08
CA THR A 191 13.28 10.01 6.16
C THR A 191 12.90 10.08 4.67
N ASN A 192 11.63 9.84 4.33
CA ASN A 192 11.13 9.75 2.95
C ASN A 192 10.07 10.83 2.62
N CYS A 193 9.83 11.77 3.51
CA CYS A 193 8.90 12.86 3.33
C CYS A 193 9.57 13.99 2.56
N GLY A 194 9.58 13.92 1.23
CA GLY A 194 9.99 15.04 0.38
C GLY A 194 8.99 16.20 0.51
N GLY A 195 9.48 17.44 0.59
CA GLY A 195 8.72 18.67 0.82
C GLY A 195 7.75 19.09 -0.29
N GLY A 196 6.90 18.18 -0.76
CA GLY A 196 5.81 18.46 -1.69
C GLY A 196 4.49 18.71 -0.96
N GLU A 197 3.55 19.41 -1.59
CA GLU A 197 2.19 19.55 -1.06
C GLU A 197 1.53 18.18 -0.98
N LEU A 198 1.16 17.78 0.24
CA LEU A 198 0.52 16.50 0.49
C LEU A 198 -0.90 16.47 -0.08
N ILE A 199 -1.24 15.36 -0.71
CA ILE A 199 -2.63 15.09 -1.04
C ILE A 199 -3.38 14.85 0.28
N PRO A 200 -4.40 15.64 0.63
CA PRO A 200 -5.06 15.55 1.92
C PRO A 200 -5.67 14.16 2.16
N THR A 201 -5.55 13.70 3.39
CA THR A 201 -6.26 12.54 3.91
C THR A 201 -7.18 13.00 5.04
N GLU A 202 -8.36 12.38 5.16
CA GLU A 202 -9.30 12.63 6.24
C GLU A 202 -9.62 11.30 6.91
N LEU A 203 -9.14 11.12 8.16
CA LEU A 203 -9.39 9.91 8.93
C LEU A 203 -10.87 9.74 9.21
N PHE A 204 -11.44 8.61 8.83
CA PHE A 204 -12.81 8.26 9.12
C PHE A 204 -12.89 7.32 10.32
N GLU A 205 -13.51 7.77 11.39
CA GLU A 205 -13.63 7.03 12.64
C GLU A 205 -14.90 6.14 12.72
N GLY A 206 -15.72 6.17 11.67
CA GLY A 206 -16.92 5.33 11.59
C GLY A 206 -16.64 3.95 10.99
N LYS A 207 -17.61 3.06 11.12
CA LYS A 207 -17.56 1.72 10.55
C LYS A 207 -17.79 1.77 9.04
N ILE A 208 -16.98 1.03 8.29
CA ILE A 208 -17.12 0.78 6.85
C ILE A 208 -17.45 -0.68 6.65
N SER A 209 -18.50 -0.95 5.87
CA SER A 209 -18.82 -2.33 5.50
C SER A 209 -17.90 -2.83 4.40
N CYS A 210 -17.18 -3.91 4.68
CA CYS A 210 -16.48 -4.64 3.63
C CYS A 210 -17.47 -5.57 2.92
N PHE A 211 -17.70 -5.36 1.63
CA PHE A 211 -18.52 -6.26 0.82
C PHE A 211 -17.72 -6.75 -0.39
N ARG A 212 -18.10 -7.92 -0.91
CA ARG A 212 -17.53 -8.45 -2.13
C ARG A 212 -18.50 -8.14 -3.28
N PRO A 213 -18.08 -7.40 -4.31
CA PRO A 213 -18.91 -7.14 -5.48
C PRO A 213 -19.13 -8.44 -6.28
N ASP A 214 -20.18 -8.46 -7.10
CA ASP A 214 -20.53 -9.61 -7.94
C ASP A 214 -19.42 -9.92 -8.98
N SER A 215 -18.79 -8.89 -9.52
CA SER A 215 -17.64 -9.01 -10.40
C SER A 215 -16.35 -8.45 -9.76
N ILE A 216 -15.22 -9.14 -10.02
CA ILE A 216 -13.90 -8.65 -9.60
C ILE A 216 -13.32 -7.81 -10.75
N GLU A 217 -13.78 -6.59 -10.81
CA GLU A 217 -13.41 -5.60 -11.82
C GLU A 217 -13.11 -4.25 -11.18
N GLU A 218 -12.33 -3.45 -11.87
CA GLU A 218 -12.02 -2.10 -11.40
C GLU A 218 -13.28 -1.23 -11.35
N CYS A 219 -13.47 -0.50 -10.26
CA CYS A 219 -14.56 0.47 -10.11
C CYS A 219 -14.29 1.69 -11.00
N PRO A 220 -15.08 1.92 -12.07
CA PRO A 220 -14.82 3.03 -13.01
C PRO A 220 -14.89 4.40 -12.34
N LEU A 221 -15.78 4.56 -11.35
CA LEU A 221 -15.90 5.80 -10.60
C LEU A 221 -14.64 6.06 -9.76
N ALA A 222 -14.08 5.02 -9.12
CA ALA A 222 -12.84 5.16 -8.36
C ALA A 222 -11.70 5.52 -9.28
N ARG A 223 -11.55 4.81 -10.42
CA ARG A 223 -10.53 5.11 -11.42
C ARG A 223 -10.58 6.57 -11.86
N LEU A 224 -11.75 7.06 -12.25
CA LEU A 224 -11.94 8.46 -12.66
C LEU A 224 -11.54 9.46 -11.55
N LYS A 225 -11.94 9.19 -10.29
CA LYS A 225 -11.60 10.08 -9.17
C LYS A 225 -10.12 10.11 -8.85
N PHE A 226 -9.42 8.98 -8.93
CA PHE A 226 -7.97 8.93 -8.77
C PHE A 226 -7.27 9.73 -9.88
N GLU A 227 -7.68 9.58 -11.12
CA GLU A 227 -7.12 10.34 -12.25
C GLU A 227 -7.34 11.85 -12.10
N GLN A 228 -8.55 12.27 -11.70
CA GLN A 228 -8.85 13.67 -11.43
C GLN A 228 -7.99 14.24 -10.30
N MET A 229 -7.86 13.50 -9.22
CA MET A 229 -7.03 13.86 -8.08
C MET A 229 -5.57 14.03 -8.51
N TYR A 230 -4.97 13.04 -9.16
CA TYR A 230 -3.59 13.09 -9.60
C TYR A 230 -3.34 14.24 -10.60
N ARG A 231 -4.25 14.49 -11.53
CA ARG A 231 -4.17 15.65 -12.44
C ARG A 231 -4.12 16.97 -11.67
N HIS A 232 -5.00 17.11 -10.68
CA HIS A 232 -5.08 18.33 -9.88
C HIS A 232 -3.75 18.60 -9.14
N TYR A 233 -3.17 17.56 -8.53
CA TYR A 233 -1.91 17.72 -7.78
C TYR A 233 -0.68 17.87 -8.67
N ASN A 234 -0.61 17.18 -9.80
CA ASN A 234 0.51 17.33 -10.73
C ASN A 234 0.46 18.63 -11.57
N SER A 235 -0.68 19.31 -11.63
CA SER A 235 -0.80 20.60 -12.34
C SER A 235 -0.37 21.80 -11.50
N LYS A 236 -0.12 21.63 -10.20
CA LYS A 236 0.37 22.69 -9.34
C LYS A 236 1.86 22.93 -9.60
N PRO A 237 2.30 24.19 -9.77
CA PRO A 237 3.73 24.49 -9.89
C PRO A 237 4.43 24.10 -8.57
N HIS A 238 5.48 23.32 -8.70
CA HIS A 238 6.39 22.95 -7.60
C HIS A 238 7.40 24.06 -7.33
#